data_5215f0304a6b16ad60aafafd246bccb1
#
_entry.id   5215f0304a6b16ad60aafafd246bccb1
#
_cell.length_a   1.000
_cell.length_b   1.000
_cell.length_c   1.000
_cell.angle_alpha   90.00
_cell.angle_beta   90.00
_cell.angle_gamma   90.00
#
_symmetry.space_group_name_H-M   'P 1'
#
loop_
_entity.id
_entity.type
_entity.pdbx_description
1 polymer ?
#
loop_
_entity_poly.entity_id
_entity_poly.type
_entity_poly.pdbx_seq_one_letter_code
_entity_poly.pdbx_strand_id
1 'polypeptide(L)'
;MIPANSTIRSLFLEGPAGRLESLLNAGSEKATHAAVVCHPHPLFGGTLHNKVVFHAMKALNSFGFPVLRFNFRGTGLSQGEHDHGIGEVEDVRTALDWLKSEFHLPLIFARFSFGAAVGLRAACADPQVRATIALGVPIAPVAADTEEPRVYSFEFLESCDKAKLFVSGARDQFGPRAKLEALVASIPDPKKLVVIEGADHFFEGRLREMREAIEAWVKEAVGSQPSVLGRL
;
A
#
# COMPACT_ATOMS: atom_id res chain seq x y z
N MET A 1 -18.47 16.13 -12.09
CA MET A 1 -17.96 15.55 -13.35
C MET A 1 -17.27 14.25 -13.01
N ILE A 2 -17.78 13.11 -13.48
CA ILE A 2 -17.09 11.82 -13.40
C ILE A 2 -15.97 11.91 -14.44
N PRO A 3 -14.69 11.72 -14.10
CA PRO A 3 -13.63 11.72 -15.09
C PRO A 3 -13.88 10.60 -16.09
N ALA A 4 -13.81 10.93 -17.37
CA ALA A 4 -13.98 10.01 -18.48
C ALA A 4 -12.94 8.89 -18.39
N ASN A 5 -13.39 7.63 -18.59
CA ASN A 5 -12.61 6.41 -18.77
C ASN A 5 -11.67 5.99 -17.63
N SER A 6 -12.21 5.57 -16.51
CA SER A 6 -11.48 4.62 -15.64
C SER A 6 -11.56 3.21 -16.25
N THR A 7 -10.84 2.96 -17.32
CA THR A 7 -10.74 1.61 -17.88
C THR A 7 -10.02 0.73 -16.87
N ILE A 8 -10.67 -0.35 -16.44
CA ILE A 8 -10.03 -1.39 -15.63
C ILE A 8 -9.52 -2.47 -16.58
N ARG A 9 -8.23 -2.79 -16.51
CA ARG A 9 -7.58 -3.85 -17.28
C ARG A 9 -7.23 -5.00 -16.34
N SER A 10 -7.77 -6.18 -16.60
CA SER A 10 -7.33 -7.42 -15.96
C SER A 10 -6.08 -7.93 -16.68
N LEU A 11 -5.08 -8.35 -15.89
CA LEU A 11 -3.81 -8.88 -16.38
C LEU A 11 -3.20 -9.85 -15.38
N PHE A 12 -2.18 -10.56 -15.81
CA PHE A 12 -1.34 -11.36 -14.94
C PHE A 12 0.09 -10.82 -14.98
N LEU A 13 0.73 -10.74 -13.80
CA LEU A 13 2.16 -10.46 -13.70
C LEU A 13 2.91 -11.78 -13.59
N GLU A 14 4.04 -11.91 -14.27
CA GLU A 14 4.91 -13.09 -14.17
C GLU A 14 5.80 -12.93 -12.93
N GLY A 15 5.45 -13.64 -11.86
CA GLY A 15 6.20 -13.65 -10.60
C GLY A 15 7.01 -14.93 -10.39
N PRO A 16 7.92 -14.98 -9.40
CA PRO A 16 8.77 -16.13 -9.14
C PRO A 16 8.02 -17.42 -8.76
N ALA A 17 6.84 -17.29 -8.14
CA ALA A 17 5.98 -18.42 -7.77
C ALA A 17 4.90 -18.70 -8.82
N GLY A 18 4.95 -18.05 -9.98
CA GLY A 18 3.95 -18.15 -11.03
C GLY A 18 3.17 -16.83 -11.23
N ARG A 19 2.10 -16.89 -12.02
CA ARG A 19 1.34 -15.69 -12.38
C ARG A 19 0.56 -15.12 -11.22
N LEU A 20 0.58 -13.78 -11.09
CA LEU A 20 -0.16 -13.03 -10.09
C LEU A 20 -1.36 -12.33 -10.75
N GLU A 21 -2.57 -12.65 -10.30
CA GLU A 21 -3.80 -12.00 -10.74
C GLU A 21 -3.78 -10.51 -10.38
N SER A 22 -4.06 -9.65 -11.35
CA SER A 22 -3.90 -8.21 -11.18
C SER A 22 -4.99 -7.42 -11.89
N LEU A 23 -5.33 -6.26 -11.32
CA LEU A 23 -6.22 -5.26 -11.90
C LEU A 23 -5.51 -3.91 -11.96
N LEU A 24 -5.40 -3.36 -13.14
CA LEU A 24 -4.92 -2.00 -13.36
C LEU A 24 -6.11 -1.06 -13.59
N ASN A 25 -6.26 -0.08 -12.71
CA ASN A 25 -7.09 1.08 -12.99
C ASN A 25 -6.25 2.08 -13.79
N ALA A 26 -6.66 2.38 -15.01
CA ALA A 26 -5.93 3.30 -15.88
C ALA A 26 -5.82 4.69 -15.25
N GLY A 27 -4.69 5.33 -15.49
CA GLY A 27 -4.45 6.72 -15.14
C GLY A 27 -4.78 7.68 -16.31
N SER A 28 -4.46 8.93 -16.10
CA SER A 28 -4.49 9.94 -17.15
C SER A 28 -3.15 9.99 -17.91
N GLU A 29 -3.16 10.51 -19.12
CA GLU A 29 -1.92 10.75 -19.91
C GLU A 29 -0.95 11.73 -19.22
N LYS A 30 -1.46 12.54 -18.28
CA LYS A 30 -0.68 13.50 -17.49
C LYS A 30 -0.34 12.98 -16.10
N ALA A 31 -0.42 11.66 -15.87
CA ALA A 31 -0.08 11.07 -14.60
C ALA A 31 1.38 11.41 -14.23
N THR A 32 1.57 11.89 -13.01
CA THR A 32 2.90 12.22 -12.48
C THR A 32 3.51 11.07 -11.68
N HIS A 33 2.69 10.12 -11.24
CA HIS A 33 3.08 8.94 -10.47
C HIS A 33 2.26 7.73 -10.93
N ALA A 34 2.78 6.54 -10.67
CA ALA A 34 2.01 5.30 -10.70
C ALA A 34 1.94 4.73 -9.27
N ALA A 35 0.95 3.90 -8.99
CA ALA A 35 0.77 3.37 -7.65
C ALA A 35 0.45 1.88 -7.66
N VAL A 36 0.84 1.19 -6.58
CA VAL A 36 0.39 -0.16 -6.28
C VAL A 36 -0.30 -0.19 -4.92
N VAL A 37 -1.33 -1.01 -4.79
CA VAL A 37 -2.04 -1.21 -3.51
C VAL A 37 -2.08 -2.70 -3.18
N CYS A 38 -1.43 -3.09 -2.07
CA CYS A 38 -1.39 -4.46 -1.58
C CYS A 38 -2.52 -4.75 -0.59
N HIS A 39 -3.09 -5.94 -0.70
CA HIS A 39 -4.20 -6.40 0.13
C HIS A 39 -3.76 -6.95 1.51
N PRO A 40 -4.70 -7.14 2.47
CA PRO A 40 -4.40 -7.71 3.77
C PRO A 40 -4.13 -9.22 3.68
N HIS A 41 -4.00 -9.87 4.84
CA HIS A 41 -3.54 -11.26 4.96
C HIS A 41 -4.34 -12.23 4.08
N PRO A 42 -3.67 -13.01 3.19
CA PRO A 42 -4.32 -13.95 2.28
C PRO A 42 -5.21 -14.97 2.99
N LEU A 43 -4.71 -15.61 4.04
CA LEU A 43 -5.40 -16.68 4.75
C LEU A 43 -6.62 -16.18 5.56
N PHE A 44 -6.78 -14.86 5.73
CA PHE A 44 -7.95 -14.26 6.39
C PHE A 44 -8.87 -13.55 5.38
N GLY A 45 -8.96 -14.08 4.17
CA GLY A 45 -9.84 -13.57 3.12
C GLY A 45 -9.37 -12.26 2.46
N GLY A 46 -8.10 -11.91 2.63
CA GLY A 46 -7.50 -10.77 1.92
C GLY A 46 -7.41 -11.02 0.43
N THR A 47 -7.91 -10.06 -0.36
CA THR A 47 -7.81 -10.08 -1.83
C THR A 47 -7.69 -8.65 -2.36
N LEU A 48 -7.32 -8.51 -3.63
CA LEU A 48 -7.30 -7.24 -4.36
C LEU A 48 -8.68 -6.55 -4.42
N HIS A 49 -9.78 -7.25 -4.06
CA HIS A 49 -11.14 -6.72 -3.98
C HIS A 49 -11.51 -6.20 -2.58
N ASN A 50 -10.63 -6.33 -1.59
CA ASN A 50 -10.88 -5.84 -0.23
C ASN A 50 -11.33 -4.36 -0.25
N LYS A 51 -12.32 -3.99 0.58
CA LYS A 51 -12.92 -2.64 0.62
C LYS A 51 -11.87 -1.55 0.88
N VAL A 52 -10.93 -1.77 1.81
CA VAL A 52 -9.86 -0.81 2.14
C VAL A 52 -8.95 -0.61 0.93
N VAL A 53 -8.53 -1.71 0.29
CA VAL A 53 -7.72 -1.70 -0.95
C VAL A 53 -8.43 -0.94 -2.07
N PHE A 54 -9.72 -1.19 -2.26
CA PHE A 54 -10.53 -0.50 -3.27
C PHE A 54 -10.63 1.00 -3.00
N HIS A 55 -10.85 1.42 -1.75
CA HIS A 55 -10.93 2.84 -1.39
C HIS A 55 -9.57 3.54 -1.49
N ALA A 56 -8.48 2.87 -1.12
CA ALA A 56 -7.11 3.39 -1.32
C ALA A 56 -6.80 3.57 -2.82
N MET A 57 -7.15 2.58 -3.65
CA MET A 57 -7.05 2.69 -5.11
C MET A 57 -7.83 3.89 -5.63
N LYS A 58 -9.08 4.09 -5.19
CA LYS A 58 -9.90 5.24 -5.62
C LYS A 58 -9.28 6.58 -5.23
N ALA A 59 -8.70 6.69 -4.02
CA ALA A 59 -7.99 7.89 -3.58
C ALA A 59 -6.84 8.23 -4.54
N LEU A 60 -5.98 7.27 -4.84
CA LEU A 60 -4.81 7.47 -5.71
C LEU A 60 -5.21 7.72 -7.16
N ASN A 61 -6.19 6.97 -7.68
CA ASN A 61 -6.66 7.13 -9.06
C ASN A 61 -7.40 8.46 -9.29
N SER A 62 -7.95 9.11 -8.23
CA SER A 62 -8.56 10.44 -8.34
C SER A 62 -7.58 11.54 -8.74
N PHE A 63 -6.27 11.32 -8.57
CA PHE A 63 -5.18 12.19 -9.05
C PHE A 63 -4.77 11.87 -10.49
N GLY A 64 -5.47 10.96 -11.16
CA GLY A 64 -5.10 10.50 -12.49
C GLY A 64 -3.94 9.49 -12.51
N PHE A 65 -3.53 8.95 -11.37
CA PHE A 65 -2.48 7.94 -11.33
C PHE A 65 -3.00 6.59 -11.82
N PRO A 66 -2.26 5.84 -12.67
CA PRO A 66 -2.53 4.43 -12.87
C PRO A 66 -2.28 3.68 -11.57
N VAL A 67 -3.23 2.83 -11.16
CA VAL A 67 -3.16 2.10 -9.89
C VAL A 67 -3.31 0.61 -10.13
N LEU A 68 -2.27 -0.14 -9.79
CA LEU A 68 -2.24 -1.59 -9.82
C LEU A 68 -2.69 -2.15 -8.46
N ARG A 69 -3.56 -3.15 -8.49
CA ARG A 69 -3.87 -4.04 -7.37
C ARG A 69 -3.62 -5.46 -7.82
N PHE A 70 -3.06 -6.28 -6.98
CA PHE A 70 -2.80 -7.68 -7.32
C PHE A 70 -3.13 -8.60 -6.13
N ASN A 71 -3.36 -9.86 -6.42
CA ASN A 71 -3.45 -10.91 -5.42
C ASN A 71 -2.07 -11.52 -5.18
N PHE A 72 -1.67 -11.60 -3.90
CA PHE A 72 -0.47 -12.34 -3.52
C PHE A 72 -0.56 -13.81 -3.97
N ARG A 73 0.59 -14.48 -4.08
CA ARG A 73 0.67 -15.91 -4.36
C ARG A 73 -0.33 -16.73 -3.55
N GLY A 74 -0.92 -17.75 -4.15
CA GLY A 74 -1.92 -18.60 -3.52
C GLY A 74 -3.29 -17.95 -3.25
N THR A 75 -3.54 -16.73 -3.75
CA THR A 75 -4.79 -15.98 -3.54
C THR A 75 -5.53 -15.77 -4.85
N GLY A 76 -6.85 -16.04 -4.87
CA GLY A 76 -7.69 -15.87 -6.07
C GLY A 76 -7.18 -16.70 -7.23
N LEU A 77 -6.87 -16.05 -8.36
CA LEU A 77 -6.30 -16.69 -9.55
C LEU A 77 -4.77 -16.64 -9.60
N SER A 78 -4.12 -16.12 -8.57
CA SER A 78 -2.65 -16.13 -8.43
C SER A 78 -2.15 -17.54 -8.17
N GLN A 79 -1.08 -17.90 -8.84
CA GLN A 79 -0.41 -19.19 -8.68
C GLN A 79 0.51 -19.19 -7.43
N GLY A 80 1.10 -20.34 -7.12
CA GLY A 80 1.93 -20.55 -5.95
C GLY A 80 1.12 -20.79 -4.69
N GLU A 81 1.81 -20.73 -3.55
CA GLU A 81 1.23 -20.94 -2.22
C GLU A 81 1.68 -19.81 -1.29
N HIS A 82 0.88 -19.53 -0.27
CA HIS A 82 1.22 -18.55 0.78
C HIS A 82 2.53 -18.95 1.48
N ASP A 83 3.52 -18.04 1.46
CA ASP A 83 4.86 -18.28 1.99
C ASP A 83 5.18 -17.39 3.20
N HIS A 84 4.19 -17.23 4.06
CA HIS A 84 4.33 -16.62 5.37
C HIS A 84 4.97 -15.22 5.39
N GLY A 85 4.84 -14.47 4.30
CA GLY A 85 5.38 -13.12 4.15
C GLY A 85 6.81 -13.09 3.62
N ILE A 86 7.42 -14.24 3.33
CA ILE A 86 8.77 -14.32 2.73
C ILE A 86 8.68 -14.15 1.22
N GLY A 87 8.01 -15.05 0.56
CA GLY A 87 7.83 -15.00 -0.89
C GLY A 87 6.94 -13.86 -1.35
N GLU A 88 6.00 -13.41 -0.54
CA GLU A 88 5.15 -12.26 -0.85
C GLU A 88 5.93 -10.95 -1.02
N VAL A 89 7.13 -10.84 -0.46
CA VAL A 89 8.06 -9.71 -0.74
C VAL A 89 8.45 -9.68 -2.22
N GLU A 90 8.69 -10.85 -2.83
CA GLU A 90 9.03 -10.95 -4.25
C GLU A 90 7.81 -10.64 -5.15
N ASP A 91 6.60 -10.96 -4.70
CA ASP A 91 5.37 -10.57 -5.41
C ASP A 91 5.23 -9.04 -5.43
N VAL A 92 5.56 -8.36 -4.33
CA VAL A 92 5.60 -6.88 -4.28
C VAL A 92 6.64 -6.33 -5.24
N ARG A 93 7.86 -6.91 -5.28
CA ARG A 93 8.91 -6.49 -6.22
C ARG A 93 8.46 -6.66 -7.66
N THR A 94 7.85 -7.79 -8.00
CA THR A 94 7.27 -8.05 -9.32
C THR A 94 6.28 -6.94 -9.72
N ALA A 95 5.39 -6.56 -8.81
CA ALA A 95 4.40 -5.51 -9.07
C ALA A 95 5.05 -4.12 -9.26
N LEU A 96 6.06 -3.79 -8.44
CA LEU A 96 6.82 -2.55 -8.58
C LEU A 96 7.60 -2.51 -9.90
N ASP A 97 8.30 -3.59 -10.26
CA ASP A 97 9.08 -3.68 -11.49
C ASP A 97 8.22 -3.60 -12.73
N TRP A 98 7.05 -4.23 -12.70
CA TRP A 98 6.09 -4.11 -13.79
C TRP A 98 5.60 -2.67 -13.97
N LEU A 99 5.23 -1.96 -12.88
CA LEU A 99 4.83 -0.56 -12.95
C LEU A 99 5.93 0.36 -13.49
N LYS A 100 7.19 0.10 -13.10
CA LYS A 100 8.35 0.84 -13.62
C LYS A 100 8.51 0.67 -15.11
N SER A 101 8.39 -0.56 -15.62
CA SER A 101 8.55 -0.87 -17.03
C SER A 101 7.39 -0.35 -17.89
N GLU A 102 6.17 -0.36 -17.35
CA GLU A 102 4.97 0.05 -18.09
C GLU A 102 4.82 1.58 -18.16
N PHE A 103 5.11 2.30 -17.08
CA PHE A 103 4.80 3.73 -16.98
C PHE A 103 6.01 4.65 -16.92
N HIS A 104 7.18 4.17 -16.51
CA HIS A 104 8.39 4.98 -16.32
C HIS A 104 8.18 6.20 -15.39
N LEU A 105 7.29 6.07 -14.40
CA LEU A 105 6.92 7.11 -13.45
C LEU A 105 7.44 6.80 -12.05
N PRO A 106 7.64 7.83 -11.20
CA PRO A 106 7.82 7.63 -9.77
C PRO A 106 6.67 6.84 -9.17
N LEU A 107 6.95 6.00 -8.15
CA LEU A 107 5.97 5.09 -7.58
C LEU A 107 5.48 5.54 -6.20
N ILE A 108 4.20 5.28 -5.94
CA ILE A 108 3.58 5.32 -4.61
C ILE A 108 3.23 3.89 -4.23
N PHE A 109 3.72 3.44 -3.07
CA PHE A 109 3.42 2.13 -2.53
C PHE A 109 2.38 2.26 -1.41
N ALA A 110 1.17 1.79 -1.67
CA ALA A 110 0.08 1.74 -0.69
C ALA A 110 -0.22 0.29 -0.29
N ARG A 111 -0.65 0.09 0.95
CA ARG A 111 -0.87 -1.25 1.51
C ARG A 111 -1.77 -1.25 2.72
N PHE A 112 -2.44 -2.38 2.93
CA PHE A 112 -3.29 -2.59 4.09
C PHE A 112 -2.83 -3.81 4.90
N SER A 113 -2.74 -3.66 6.23
CA SER A 113 -2.49 -4.74 7.21
C SER A 113 -1.26 -5.59 6.87
N PHE A 114 -1.39 -6.88 6.60
CA PHE A 114 -0.32 -7.80 6.19
C PHE A 114 0.54 -7.24 5.05
N GLY A 115 -0.08 -6.67 4.04
CA GLY A 115 0.66 -5.99 2.97
C GLY A 115 1.61 -4.91 3.51
N ALA A 116 1.25 -4.27 4.67
CA ALA A 116 2.13 -3.31 5.33
C ALA A 116 3.36 -3.97 5.96
N ALA A 117 3.21 -5.13 6.54
CA ALA A 117 4.32 -5.85 7.16
C ALA A 117 5.29 -6.41 6.11
N VAL A 118 4.78 -6.90 4.99
CA VAL A 118 5.56 -7.59 3.94
C VAL A 118 6.23 -6.61 2.98
N GLY A 119 5.47 -5.70 2.38
CA GLY A 119 5.94 -4.92 1.25
C GLY A 119 6.71 -3.64 1.60
N LEU A 120 6.59 -3.15 2.85
CA LEU A 120 7.16 -1.86 3.22
C LEU A 120 8.68 -1.83 3.15
N ARG A 121 9.33 -2.90 3.56
CA ARG A 121 10.81 -3.02 3.46
C ARG A 121 11.28 -2.96 2.01
N ALA A 122 10.62 -3.70 1.10
CA ALA A 122 10.94 -3.67 -0.32
C ALA A 122 10.72 -2.26 -0.90
N ALA A 123 9.59 -1.62 -0.58
CA ALA A 123 9.28 -0.28 -1.04
C ALA A 123 10.25 0.79 -0.51
N CYS A 124 10.68 0.70 0.74
CA CYS A 124 11.68 1.63 1.30
C CYS A 124 13.05 1.48 0.62
N ALA A 125 13.43 0.27 0.22
CA ALA A 125 14.69 0.01 -0.47
C ALA A 125 14.66 0.39 -1.97
N ASP A 126 13.49 0.51 -2.58
CA ASP A 126 13.36 0.79 -4.01
C ASP A 126 13.51 2.29 -4.32
N PRO A 127 14.51 2.71 -5.13
CA PRO A 127 14.77 4.12 -5.40
C PRO A 127 13.66 4.82 -6.20
N GLN A 128 12.80 4.09 -6.92
CA GLN A 128 11.69 4.68 -7.67
C GLN A 128 10.43 4.88 -6.84
N VAL A 129 10.32 4.21 -5.69
CA VAL A 129 9.25 4.50 -4.73
C VAL A 129 9.58 5.81 -4.02
N ARG A 130 8.74 6.81 -4.16
CA ARG A 130 8.90 8.14 -3.56
C ARG A 130 8.09 8.34 -2.30
N ALA A 131 6.99 7.59 -2.19
CA ALA A 131 6.07 7.73 -1.07
C ALA A 131 5.45 6.39 -0.69
N THR A 132 5.13 6.22 0.58
CA THR A 132 4.47 5.02 1.09
C THR A 132 3.25 5.38 1.91
N ILE A 133 2.18 4.59 1.79
CA ILE A 133 0.93 4.72 2.52
C ILE A 133 0.64 3.42 3.25
N ALA A 134 0.59 3.45 4.57
CA ALA A 134 0.34 2.31 5.44
C ALA A 134 -1.02 2.44 6.11
N LEU A 135 -1.93 1.55 5.80
CA LEU A 135 -3.28 1.49 6.36
C LEU A 135 -3.37 0.33 7.35
N GLY A 136 -3.80 0.58 8.58
CA GLY A 136 -3.95 -0.45 9.61
C GLY A 136 -2.69 -1.28 9.82
N VAL A 137 -1.59 -0.67 10.25
CA VAL A 137 -0.31 -1.37 10.44
C VAL A 137 -0.40 -2.35 11.60
N PRO A 138 -0.17 -3.67 11.40
CA PRO A 138 -0.25 -4.67 12.46
C PRO A 138 1.04 -4.66 13.30
N ILE A 139 1.09 -3.81 14.32
CA ILE A 139 2.25 -3.66 15.21
C ILE A 139 2.09 -4.39 16.54
N ALA A 140 0.90 -4.87 16.84
CA ALA A 140 0.65 -5.83 17.92
C ALA A 140 0.77 -7.26 17.41
N PRO A 141 1.04 -8.24 18.29
CA PRO A 141 1.02 -9.64 17.92
C PRO A 141 -0.34 -10.01 17.29
N VAL A 142 -0.30 -10.62 16.13
CA VAL A 142 -1.48 -11.12 15.44
C VAL A 142 -1.61 -12.60 15.79
N ALA A 143 -2.58 -12.95 16.63
CA ALA A 143 -2.90 -14.34 16.90
C ALA A 143 -3.62 -14.93 15.69
N ALA A 144 -3.07 -16.03 15.15
CA ALA A 144 -3.78 -16.92 14.24
C ALA A 144 -4.17 -18.17 15.02
N ASP A 145 -5.32 -18.75 14.73
CA ASP A 145 -5.87 -19.92 15.46
C ASP A 145 -4.98 -21.18 15.44
N THR A 146 -3.92 -21.19 14.65
CA THR A 146 -3.06 -22.37 14.40
C THR A 146 -1.56 -22.10 14.49
N GLU A 147 -1.10 -20.86 14.71
CA GLU A 147 0.32 -20.51 14.74
C GLU A 147 0.66 -19.60 15.93
N GLU A 148 1.94 -19.60 16.34
CA GLU A 148 2.41 -18.62 17.32
C GLU A 148 2.14 -17.17 16.85
N PRO A 149 1.79 -16.25 17.77
CA PRO A 149 1.51 -14.87 17.42
C PRO A 149 2.68 -14.23 16.66
N ARG A 150 2.44 -13.76 15.45
CA ARG A 150 3.48 -13.09 14.66
C ARG A 150 3.65 -11.65 15.09
N VAL A 151 4.88 -11.27 15.30
CA VAL A 151 5.29 -9.88 15.52
C VAL A 151 6.11 -9.43 14.31
N TYR A 152 5.65 -8.38 13.65
CA TYR A 152 6.39 -7.79 12.55
C TYR A 152 7.36 -6.73 13.05
N SER A 153 8.62 -6.76 12.59
CA SER A 153 9.60 -5.72 12.86
C SER A 153 9.52 -4.60 11.83
N PHE A 154 9.53 -3.37 12.30
CA PHE A 154 9.53 -2.14 11.51
C PHE A 154 10.80 -1.30 11.69
N GLU A 155 11.85 -1.84 12.28
CA GLU A 155 13.14 -1.17 12.53
C GLU A 155 13.77 -0.58 11.26
N PHE A 156 13.56 -1.23 10.10
CA PHE A 156 14.04 -0.72 8.81
C PHE A 156 13.47 0.67 8.44
N LEU A 157 12.39 1.10 9.07
CA LEU A 157 11.81 2.44 8.87
C LEU A 157 12.72 3.55 9.43
N GLU A 158 13.61 3.26 10.36
CA GLU A 158 14.59 4.22 10.89
C GLU A 158 15.56 4.73 9.83
N SER A 159 15.78 3.94 8.77
CA SER A 159 16.61 4.32 7.62
C SER A 159 15.81 4.71 6.37
N CYS A 160 14.48 4.73 6.44
CA CYS A 160 13.62 5.03 5.31
C CYS A 160 13.38 6.56 5.19
N ASP A 161 13.99 7.20 4.21
CA ASP A 161 13.92 8.64 3.92
C ASP A 161 12.70 9.08 3.11
N LYS A 162 11.89 8.12 2.65
CA LYS A 162 10.72 8.39 1.81
C LYS A 162 9.59 9.04 2.59
N ALA A 163 8.72 9.79 1.88
CA ALA A 163 7.49 10.30 2.47
C ALA A 163 6.57 9.15 2.92
N LYS A 164 6.10 9.20 4.17
CA LYS A 164 5.35 8.12 4.82
C LYS A 164 4.04 8.64 5.40
N LEU A 165 2.91 8.06 4.96
CA LEU A 165 1.61 8.23 5.61
C LEU A 165 1.24 6.95 6.35
N PHE A 166 0.83 7.09 7.59
CA PHE A 166 0.18 6.06 8.38
C PHE A 166 -1.27 6.47 8.65
N VAL A 167 -2.22 5.59 8.35
CA VAL A 167 -3.64 5.78 8.68
C VAL A 167 -4.10 4.60 9.49
N SER A 168 -4.68 4.83 10.65
CA SER A 168 -5.19 3.78 11.54
C SER A 168 -6.52 4.17 12.15
N GLY A 169 -7.33 3.18 12.49
CA GLY A 169 -8.52 3.39 13.30
C GLY A 169 -8.16 3.56 14.78
N ALA A 170 -8.87 4.44 15.48
CA ALA A 170 -8.65 4.64 16.93
C ALA A 170 -8.98 3.38 17.75
N ARG A 171 -9.77 2.45 17.19
CA ARG A 171 -10.14 1.16 17.80
C ARG A 171 -9.48 -0.04 17.10
N ASP A 172 -8.41 0.20 16.35
CA ASP A 172 -7.65 -0.88 15.69
C ASP A 172 -6.90 -1.73 16.72
N GLN A 173 -7.34 -2.97 16.89
CA GLN A 173 -6.76 -3.92 17.84
C GLN A 173 -5.38 -4.44 17.41
N PHE A 174 -5.08 -4.45 16.10
CA PHE A 174 -3.81 -4.90 15.55
C PHE A 174 -2.77 -3.78 15.51
N GLY A 175 -3.22 -2.53 15.50
CA GLY A 175 -2.41 -1.32 15.53
C GLY A 175 -2.77 -0.40 16.68
N PRO A 176 -2.59 -0.80 17.97
CA PRO A 176 -2.93 0.04 19.12
C PRO A 176 -2.31 1.42 19.00
N ARG A 177 -3.12 2.46 19.15
CA ARG A 177 -2.75 3.87 18.92
C ARG A 177 -1.43 4.24 19.57
N ALA A 178 -1.24 3.96 20.86
CA ALA A 178 -0.02 4.33 21.58
C ALA A 178 1.25 3.68 21.00
N LYS A 179 1.16 2.42 20.54
CA LYS A 179 2.29 1.74 19.88
C LYS A 179 2.59 2.34 18.51
N LEU A 180 1.55 2.69 17.75
CA LEU A 180 1.71 3.30 16.43
C LEU A 180 2.28 4.71 16.54
N GLU A 181 1.82 5.50 17.51
CA GLU A 181 2.37 6.83 17.81
C GLU A 181 3.87 6.73 18.19
N ALA A 182 4.25 5.75 19.04
CA ALA A 182 5.64 5.51 19.39
C ALA A 182 6.50 5.11 18.17
N LEU A 183 6.02 4.22 17.32
CA LEU A 183 6.70 3.85 16.07
C LEU A 183 6.87 5.06 15.15
N VAL A 184 5.81 5.84 14.94
CA VAL A 184 5.89 7.00 14.05
C VAL A 184 6.80 8.08 14.65
N ALA A 185 6.85 8.23 15.97
CA ALA A 185 7.78 9.18 16.62
C ALA A 185 9.26 8.79 16.40
N SER A 186 9.59 7.50 16.38
CA SER A 186 10.99 7.01 16.26
C SER A 186 11.58 7.06 14.85
N ILE A 187 10.78 7.17 13.81
CA ILE A 187 11.25 7.15 12.42
C ILE A 187 11.52 8.56 11.86
N PRO A 188 12.38 8.71 10.81
CA PRO A 188 12.69 10.01 10.24
C PRO A 188 11.54 10.65 9.45
N ASP A 189 11.57 11.97 9.30
CA ASP A 189 10.71 12.71 8.38
C ASP A 189 11.09 12.44 6.90
N PRO A 190 10.17 12.70 5.93
CA PRO A 190 8.79 13.17 6.14
C PRO A 190 7.85 12.01 6.52
N LYS A 191 7.05 12.25 7.54
CA LYS A 191 6.06 11.27 8.05
C LYS A 191 4.79 11.96 8.51
N LYS A 192 3.67 11.27 8.43
CA LYS A 192 2.37 11.74 8.95
C LYS A 192 1.59 10.56 9.50
N LEU A 193 1.00 10.73 10.67
CA LEU A 193 0.03 9.79 11.25
C LEU A 193 -1.35 10.45 11.25
N VAL A 194 -2.33 9.73 10.76
CA VAL A 194 -3.75 10.08 10.85
C VAL A 194 -4.48 8.96 11.58
N VAL A 195 -5.07 9.28 12.73
CA VAL A 195 -5.92 8.36 13.49
C VAL A 195 -7.37 8.76 13.26
N ILE A 196 -8.18 7.81 12.76
CA ILE A 196 -9.60 8.03 12.47
C ILE A 196 -10.41 7.60 13.67
N GLU A 197 -11.04 8.57 14.33
CA GLU A 197 -11.85 8.32 15.51
C GLU A 197 -13.04 7.41 15.19
N GLY A 198 -13.29 6.44 16.08
CA GLY A 198 -14.38 5.47 15.93
C GLY A 198 -14.16 4.39 14.87
N ALA A 199 -13.07 4.43 14.09
CA ALA A 199 -12.75 3.37 13.13
C ALA A 199 -12.08 2.18 13.81
N ASP A 200 -12.38 0.99 13.32
CA ASP A 200 -11.69 -0.27 13.60
C ASP A 200 -10.56 -0.52 12.59
N HIS A 201 -9.98 -1.74 12.61
CA HIS A 201 -8.93 -2.15 11.67
C HIS A 201 -9.35 -2.08 10.20
N PHE A 202 -10.61 -2.36 9.89
CA PHE A 202 -11.16 -2.40 8.53
C PHE A 202 -11.79 -1.06 8.10
N PHE A 203 -11.73 -0.03 8.96
CA PHE A 203 -12.36 1.27 8.75
C PHE A 203 -13.86 1.15 8.46
N GLU A 204 -14.56 0.19 9.12
CA GLU A 204 -15.97 -0.03 8.89
C GLU A 204 -16.78 1.24 9.22
N GLY A 205 -17.62 1.67 8.27
CA GLY A 205 -18.35 2.94 8.35
C GLY A 205 -17.51 4.22 8.21
N ARG A 206 -16.14 4.09 8.03
CA ARG A 206 -15.19 5.21 7.97
C ARG A 206 -14.25 5.18 6.76
N LEU A 207 -14.59 4.37 5.75
CA LEU A 207 -13.78 4.25 4.52
C LEU A 207 -13.67 5.57 3.75
N ARG A 208 -14.66 6.46 3.90
CA ARG A 208 -14.63 7.80 3.29
C ARG A 208 -13.55 8.65 3.95
N GLU A 209 -13.53 8.70 5.27
CA GLU A 209 -12.56 9.47 6.05
C GLU A 209 -11.12 8.97 5.80
N MET A 210 -10.94 7.65 5.71
CA MET A 210 -9.65 7.06 5.32
C MET A 210 -9.22 7.52 3.92
N ARG A 211 -10.14 7.54 2.95
CA ARG A 211 -9.87 8.01 1.60
C ARG A 211 -9.51 9.49 1.58
N GLU A 212 -10.25 10.32 2.29
CA GLU A 212 -10.01 11.76 2.42
C GLU A 212 -8.63 12.04 3.05
N ALA A 213 -8.21 11.25 4.05
CA ALA A 213 -6.88 11.35 4.66
C ALA A 213 -5.76 11.05 3.64
N ILE A 214 -5.93 10.03 2.79
CA ILE A 214 -4.98 9.72 1.70
C ILE A 214 -4.94 10.87 0.69
N GLU A 215 -6.11 11.33 0.23
CA GLU A 215 -6.21 12.41 -0.76
C GLU A 215 -5.58 13.72 -0.25
N ALA A 216 -5.83 14.09 1.00
CA ALA A 216 -5.23 15.27 1.61
C ALA A 216 -3.70 15.16 1.67
N TRP A 217 -3.18 14.01 2.11
CA TRP A 217 -1.74 13.81 2.22
C TRP A 217 -1.05 13.73 0.84
N VAL A 218 -1.65 13.10 -0.16
CA VAL A 218 -1.09 13.04 -1.53
C VAL A 218 -0.94 14.45 -2.10
N LYS A 219 -1.90 15.35 -1.88
CA LYS A 219 -1.78 16.77 -2.29
C LYS A 219 -0.57 17.47 -1.65
N GLU A 220 -0.32 17.20 -0.37
CA GLU A 220 0.80 17.79 0.37
C GLU A 220 2.15 17.19 -0.07
N ALA A 221 2.25 15.85 -0.08
CA ALA A 221 3.52 15.16 -0.26
C ALA A 221 3.97 15.07 -1.73
N VAL A 222 3.02 14.93 -2.67
CA VAL A 222 3.30 14.72 -4.09
C VAL A 222 3.21 16.02 -4.88
N GLY A 223 2.30 16.94 -4.52
CA GLY A 223 2.19 18.28 -5.10
C GLY A 223 3.36 19.20 -4.77
N SER A 224 4.15 18.90 -3.73
CA SER A 224 5.28 19.71 -3.26
C SER A 224 6.64 19.28 -3.82
N GLN A 225 6.73 18.21 -4.63
CA GLN A 225 7.99 17.83 -5.24
C GLN A 225 8.27 18.70 -6.47
N PRO A 226 9.39 19.45 -6.49
CA PRO A 226 9.79 20.19 -7.70
C PRO A 226 9.99 19.17 -8.82
N SER A 227 9.40 19.46 -10.00
CA SER A 227 9.68 18.72 -11.22
C SER A 227 11.19 18.68 -11.41
N VAL A 228 11.78 17.48 -11.43
CA VAL A 228 13.20 17.29 -11.77
C VAL A 228 13.34 17.44 -13.28
N LEU A 229 12.97 18.63 -13.79
CA LEU A 229 13.27 19.11 -15.13
C LEU A 229 14.08 20.40 -14.94
N GLY A 230 15.37 20.24 -14.82
CA GLY A 230 16.27 21.37 -14.82
C GLY A 230 17.59 21.18 -14.08
N ARG A 231 18.42 20.22 -14.48
CA ARG A 231 19.88 20.36 -14.50
C ARG A 231 20.41 19.48 -15.63
N LEU A 232 20.49 20.05 -16.81
CA LEU A 232 21.51 19.76 -17.77
C LEU A 232 22.71 20.70 -17.50
#